data_8681e054a3f9e7988e6ddeaa84299417
#
_entry.id   8681e054a3f9e7988e6ddeaa84299417
#
_cell.length_a   1.000
_cell.length_b   1.000
_cell.length_c   1.000
_cell.angle_alpha   90.00
_cell.angle_beta   90.00
_cell.angle_gamma   90.00
#
_symmetry.space_group_name_H-M   'P 1'
#
loop_
_entity.id
_entity.type
_entity.pdbx_description
1 polymer ?
#
loop_
_entity_poly.entity_id
_entity_poly.type
_entity_poly.pdbx_seq_one_letter_code
_entity_poly.pdbx_strand_id
1 'polypeptide(L)'
;MVTIDGEDAKDLDDAVSISKEGPVYHLGVHIADVSHYVTEGSALDKEALKRGTSVYLVDRVIPMIPHKLSNGICSLNQGEDRLALSCLMDIDEKGQVTGHQIVESVIRTNHRMSYTQVKKILADEDQDLAEAYADVVPMLKEMNVLAKLLREHRRKRGSIDFDF
;
A
#
# COMPACT_ATOMS: atom_id res chain seq x y z
N MET A 1 6.32 3.73 -7.87
CA MET A 1 5.44 3.68 -6.69
C MET A 1 4.01 3.48 -7.14
N VAL A 2 3.28 2.56 -6.52
CA VAL A 2 1.90 2.21 -6.85
C VAL A 2 1.08 2.00 -5.60
N THR A 3 -0.25 2.22 -5.69
CA THR A 3 -1.25 1.64 -4.78
C THR A 3 -1.86 0.42 -5.45
N ILE A 4 -2.24 -0.62 -4.68
CA ILE A 4 -2.86 -1.85 -5.19
C ILE A 4 -4.01 -2.23 -4.27
N ASP A 5 -5.23 -2.01 -4.74
CA ASP A 5 -6.46 -2.13 -3.94
C ASP A 5 -7.58 -2.84 -4.71
N GLY A 6 -8.76 -2.93 -4.10
CA GLY A 6 -9.98 -3.30 -4.80
C GLY A 6 -10.35 -2.27 -5.86
N GLU A 7 -11.09 -2.69 -6.89
CA GLU A 7 -11.44 -1.83 -8.03
C GLU A 7 -12.23 -0.58 -7.60
N ASP A 8 -13.11 -0.73 -6.62
CA ASP A 8 -13.99 0.34 -6.11
C ASP A 8 -13.42 1.10 -4.91
N ALA A 9 -12.21 0.77 -4.45
CA ALA A 9 -11.57 1.45 -3.32
C ALA A 9 -11.36 2.93 -3.61
N LYS A 10 -11.66 3.79 -2.64
CA LYS A 10 -11.48 5.25 -2.72
C LYS A 10 -10.56 5.79 -1.64
N ASP A 11 -10.38 5.05 -0.60
CA ASP A 11 -9.54 5.28 0.56
C ASP A 11 -8.24 4.46 0.39
N LEU A 12 -7.32 5.01 -0.39
CA LEU A 12 -6.03 4.37 -0.68
C LEU A 12 -5.06 4.72 0.44
N ASP A 13 -4.94 3.81 1.41
CA ASP A 13 -4.21 4.07 2.65
C ASP A 13 -2.72 3.74 2.54
N ASP A 14 -2.33 2.84 1.64
CA ASP A 14 -0.95 2.41 1.47
C ASP A 14 -0.49 2.45 0.01
N ALA A 15 0.79 2.79 -0.16
CA ALA A 15 1.50 2.72 -1.43
C ALA A 15 2.82 1.98 -1.23
N VAL A 16 3.29 1.33 -2.29
CA VAL A 16 4.51 0.53 -2.26
C VAL A 16 5.45 0.95 -3.37
N SER A 17 6.73 1.02 -3.04
CA SER A 17 7.82 1.18 -4.01
C SER A 17 8.89 0.13 -3.76
N ILE A 18 9.56 -0.33 -4.81
CA ILE A 18 10.69 -1.24 -4.70
C ILE A 18 11.72 -0.93 -5.77
N SER A 19 12.98 -1.08 -5.41
CA SER A 19 14.09 -1.21 -6.34
C SER A 19 15.01 -2.32 -5.87
N LYS A 20 15.86 -2.81 -6.74
CA LYS A 20 16.83 -3.86 -6.40
C LYS A 20 18.22 -3.44 -6.85
N GLU A 21 19.18 -3.46 -5.93
CA GLU A 21 20.59 -3.21 -6.20
C GLU A 21 21.42 -4.42 -5.78
N GLY A 22 21.94 -5.15 -6.76
CA GLY A 22 22.65 -6.41 -6.48
C GLY A 22 21.75 -7.40 -5.71
N PRO A 23 22.18 -7.86 -4.51
CA PRO A 23 21.41 -8.80 -3.69
C PRO A 23 20.40 -8.11 -2.76
N VAL A 24 20.29 -6.77 -2.75
CA VAL A 24 19.48 -6.03 -1.79
C VAL A 24 18.22 -5.47 -2.46
N TYR A 25 17.08 -5.71 -1.84
CA TYR A 25 15.82 -5.05 -2.15
C TYR A 25 15.66 -3.81 -1.28
N HIS A 26 15.39 -2.67 -1.91
CA HIS A 26 15.00 -1.42 -1.24
C HIS A 26 13.49 -1.30 -1.33
N LEU A 27 12.79 -1.70 -0.26
CA LEU A 27 11.34 -1.67 -0.18
C LEU A 27 10.89 -0.42 0.55
N GLY A 28 10.01 0.36 -0.07
CA GLY A 28 9.28 1.45 0.57
C GLY A 28 7.82 1.08 0.79
N VAL A 29 7.36 1.18 2.03
CA VAL A 29 5.93 1.10 2.40
C VAL A 29 5.53 2.47 2.92
N HIS A 30 4.53 3.06 2.28
CA HIS A 30 4.12 4.43 2.51
C HIS A 30 2.67 4.44 2.97
N ILE A 31 2.42 4.87 4.20
CA ILE A 31 1.08 4.93 4.79
C ILE A 31 0.63 6.37 4.83
N ALA A 32 -0.60 6.65 4.41
CA ALA A 32 -1.20 7.97 4.46
C ALA A 32 -1.08 8.58 5.86
N ASP A 33 -0.49 9.77 5.99
CA ASP A 33 -0.32 10.43 7.28
C ASP A 33 -1.63 11.11 7.71
N VAL A 34 -2.56 10.28 8.18
CA VAL A 34 -3.85 10.74 8.73
C VAL A 34 -3.64 11.59 9.97
N SER A 35 -2.60 11.32 10.76
CA SER A 35 -2.31 12.00 12.02
C SER A 35 -1.95 13.49 11.81
N HIS A 36 -1.43 13.84 10.65
CA HIS A 36 -1.20 15.23 10.27
C HIS A 36 -2.50 16.07 10.27
N TYR A 37 -3.61 15.47 9.84
CA TYR A 37 -4.92 16.15 9.74
C TYR A 37 -5.81 15.91 10.94
N VAL A 38 -5.73 14.74 11.55
CA VAL A 38 -6.50 14.34 12.73
C VAL A 38 -5.57 14.38 13.94
N THR A 39 -5.38 15.59 14.46
CA THR A 39 -4.49 15.82 15.60
C THR A 39 -5.11 15.35 16.91
N GLU A 40 -4.28 14.85 17.82
CA GLU A 40 -4.68 14.35 19.14
C GLU A 40 -5.50 15.39 19.92
N GLY A 41 -6.62 14.96 20.53
CA GLY A 41 -7.53 15.80 21.29
C GLY A 41 -8.44 16.71 20.47
N SER A 42 -8.31 16.74 19.14
CA SER A 42 -9.21 17.49 18.25
C SER A 42 -10.64 16.94 18.26
N ALA A 43 -11.58 17.69 17.71
CA ALA A 43 -12.97 17.23 17.57
C ALA A 43 -13.06 15.99 16.66
N LEU A 44 -12.22 15.92 15.61
CA LEU A 44 -12.12 14.77 14.71
C LEU A 44 -11.59 13.54 15.43
N ASP A 45 -10.52 13.70 16.21
CA ASP A 45 -9.92 12.62 16.98
C ASP A 45 -10.92 12.04 18.01
N LYS A 46 -11.59 12.90 18.77
CA LYS A 46 -12.61 12.47 19.73
C LYS A 46 -13.77 11.73 19.08
N GLU A 47 -14.22 12.18 17.90
CA GLU A 47 -15.28 11.49 17.17
C GLU A 47 -14.79 10.16 16.57
N ALA A 48 -13.58 10.13 16.04
CA ALA A 48 -12.96 8.90 15.50
C ALA A 48 -12.79 7.85 16.60
N LEU A 49 -12.29 8.23 17.78
CA LEU A 49 -12.20 7.36 18.96
C LEU A 49 -13.56 6.80 19.38
N LYS A 50 -14.59 7.64 19.38
CA LYS A 50 -15.96 7.23 19.72
C LYS A 50 -16.53 6.22 18.71
N ARG A 51 -16.24 6.39 17.42
CA ARG A 51 -16.64 5.45 16.36
C ARG A 51 -15.84 4.15 16.40
N GLY A 52 -14.55 4.24 16.65
CA GLY A 52 -13.61 3.12 16.78
C GLY A 52 -13.22 2.45 15.47
N THR A 53 -14.08 2.49 14.44
CA THR A 53 -13.84 1.89 13.11
C THR A 53 -14.79 2.48 12.07
N SER A 54 -14.48 2.28 10.79
CA SER A 54 -15.47 2.42 9.72
C SER A 54 -16.34 1.17 9.65
N VAL A 55 -17.64 1.34 9.36
CA VAL A 55 -18.61 0.25 9.25
C VAL A 55 -19.06 0.12 7.80
N TYR A 56 -18.80 -1.04 7.21
CA TYR A 56 -19.14 -1.34 5.82
C TYR A 56 -20.48 -2.11 5.79
N LEU A 57 -21.53 -1.43 5.34
CA LEU A 57 -22.85 -2.01 5.10
C LEU A 57 -22.96 -2.44 3.63
N VAL A 58 -24.02 -3.18 3.30
CA VAL A 58 -24.24 -3.68 1.94
C VAL A 58 -24.36 -2.54 0.91
N ASP A 59 -24.96 -1.42 1.29
CA ASP A 59 -25.29 -0.29 0.41
C ASP A 59 -24.49 0.99 0.70
N ARG A 60 -23.76 1.04 1.81
CA ARG A 60 -23.03 2.25 2.22
C ARG A 60 -21.92 1.98 3.21
N VAL A 61 -21.02 2.95 3.35
CA VAL A 61 -20.00 2.98 4.40
C VAL A 61 -20.32 4.10 5.38
N ILE A 62 -20.28 3.78 6.69
CA ILE A 62 -20.28 4.76 7.77
C ILE A 62 -18.81 4.96 8.18
N PRO A 63 -18.16 6.04 7.74
CA PRO A 63 -16.73 6.18 7.91
C PRO A 63 -16.36 6.57 9.35
N MET A 64 -15.20 6.12 9.83
CA MET A 64 -14.63 6.55 11.10
C MET A 64 -14.24 8.04 11.06
N ILE A 65 -13.68 8.50 9.94
CA ILE A 65 -13.34 9.90 9.66
C ILE A 65 -14.08 10.38 8.41
N PRO A 66 -14.33 11.71 8.25
CA PRO A 66 -15.06 12.23 7.09
C PRO A 66 -14.44 11.81 5.74
N HIS A 67 -15.26 11.48 4.76
CA HIS A 67 -14.81 11.10 3.40
C HIS A 67 -13.91 12.15 2.73
N LYS A 68 -14.02 13.44 3.07
CA LYS A 68 -13.10 14.47 2.60
C LYS A 68 -11.65 14.21 3.04
N LEU A 69 -11.46 13.53 4.16
CA LEU A 69 -10.15 13.07 4.61
C LEU A 69 -9.83 11.70 4.00
N SER A 70 -10.63 10.65 4.31
CA SER A 70 -10.30 9.28 3.94
C SER A 70 -10.21 9.06 2.42
N ASN A 71 -11.14 9.61 1.64
CA ASN A 71 -11.16 9.43 0.18
C ASN A 71 -10.49 10.60 -0.57
N GLY A 72 -10.21 11.69 0.14
CA GLY A 72 -9.68 12.93 -0.42
C GLY A 72 -8.22 13.16 -0.08
N ILE A 73 -7.97 14.06 0.89
CA ILE A 73 -6.62 14.58 1.14
C ILE A 73 -5.67 13.52 1.74
N CYS A 74 -6.18 12.51 2.46
CA CYS A 74 -5.38 11.42 2.98
C CYS A 74 -5.19 10.30 1.95
N SER A 75 -6.16 10.08 1.03
CA SER A 75 -6.05 9.02 0.04
C SER A 75 -4.85 9.25 -0.90
N LEU A 76 -4.01 8.22 -1.07
CA LEU A 76 -2.79 8.28 -1.87
C LEU A 76 -3.10 8.23 -3.38
N ASN A 77 -3.95 9.17 -3.82
CA ASN A 77 -4.44 9.26 -5.19
C ASN A 77 -3.30 9.43 -6.20
N GLN A 78 -3.47 8.79 -7.35
CA GLN A 78 -2.50 8.85 -8.45
C GLN A 78 -2.23 10.28 -8.90
N GLY A 79 -0.95 10.63 -9.04
CA GLY A 79 -0.50 11.91 -9.59
C GLY A 79 -0.59 13.10 -8.62
N GLU A 80 -1.02 12.88 -7.39
CA GLU A 80 -1.15 13.93 -6.37
C GLU A 80 -0.08 13.80 -5.28
N ASP A 81 0.42 14.94 -4.79
CA ASP A 81 1.33 14.95 -3.64
C ASP A 81 0.53 14.66 -2.36
N ARG A 82 1.01 13.69 -1.60
CA ARG A 82 0.37 13.25 -0.34
C ARG A 82 1.39 13.11 0.77
N LEU A 83 0.95 13.50 1.97
CA LEU A 83 1.73 13.27 3.18
C LEU A 83 1.63 11.80 3.57
N ALA A 84 2.77 11.20 3.89
CA ALA A 84 2.85 9.81 4.29
C ALA A 84 3.91 9.61 5.39
N LEU A 85 3.68 8.61 6.22
CA LEU A 85 4.73 7.97 7.01
C LEU A 85 5.29 6.83 6.18
N SER A 86 6.57 6.90 5.86
CA SER A 86 7.25 5.94 5.01
C SER A 86 8.21 5.09 5.82
N CYS A 87 8.09 3.77 5.69
CA CYS A 87 9.08 2.82 6.14
C CYS A 87 9.91 2.38 4.94
N LEU A 88 11.18 2.78 4.93
CA LEU A 88 12.16 2.39 3.91
C LEU A 88 13.00 1.25 4.49
N MET A 89 13.05 0.11 3.79
CA MET A 89 13.70 -1.10 4.29
C MET A 89 14.68 -1.65 3.28
N ASP A 90 15.87 -2.05 3.77
CA ASP A 90 16.82 -2.87 3.04
C ASP A 90 16.58 -4.34 3.41
N ILE A 91 16.33 -5.17 2.40
CA ILE A 91 16.00 -6.58 2.58
C ILE A 91 16.94 -7.42 1.74
N ASP A 92 17.58 -8.40 2.36
CA ASP A 92 18.51 -9.32 1.68
C ASP A 92 17.77 -10.40 0.87
N GLU A 93 18.53 -11.19 0.09
CA GLU A 93 17.99 -12.30 -0.70
C GLU A 93 17.33 -13.41 0.12
N LYS A 94 17.58 -13.43 1.44
CA LYS A 94 16.92 -14.35 2.36
C LYS A 94 15.62 -13.78 2.93
N GLY A 95 15.24 -12.55 2.56
CA GLY A 95 14.06 -11.85 3.08
C GLY A 95 14.24 -11.31 4.50
N GLN A 96 15.48 -11.10 4.94
CA GLN A 96 15.78 -10.50 6.24
C GLN A 96 15.93 -9.00 6.07
N VAL A 97 15.25 -8.23 6.92
CA VAL A 97 15.43 -6.78 6.99
C VAL A 97 16.78 -6.50 7.63
N THR A 98 17.70 -5.95 6.86
CA THR A 98 19.07 -5.61 7.31
C THR A 98 19.20 -4.18 7.78
N GLY A 99 18.29 -3.31 7.36
CA GLY A 99 18.20 -1.91 7.79
C GLY A 99 16.81 -1.35 7.53
N HIS A 100 16.41 -0.36 8.31
CA HIS A 100 15.17 0.36 8.06
C HIS A 100 15.23 1.78 8.58
N GLN A 101 14.40 2.63 8.01
CA GLN A 101 14.20 4.01 8.42
C GLN A 101 12.72 4.36 8.31
N ILE A 102 12.17 5.01 9.35
CA ILE A 102 10.80 5.52 9.34
C ILE A 102 10.89 7.04 9.28
N VAL A 103 10.22 7.64 8.29
CA VAL A 103 10.29 9.07 8.02
C VAL A 103 8.92 9.63 7.64
N GLU A 104 8.69 10.88 8.02
CA GLU A 104 7.64 11.69 7.40
C GLU A 104 8.07 12.03 5.98
N SER A 105 7.15 11.93 5.03
CA SER A 105 7.47 12.10 3.61
C SER A 105 6.32 12.74 2.84
N VAL A 106 6.65 13.29 1.68
CA VAL A 106 5.68 13.65 0.65
C VAL A 106 5.89 12.68 -0.51
N ILE A 107 4.84 11.98 -0.88
CA ILE A 107 4.90 11.00 -1.96
C ILE A 107 3.95 11.39 -3.10
N ARG A 108 4.23 10.87 -4.29
CA ARG A 108 3.33 10.96 -5.45
C ARG A 108 3.21 9.59 -6.09
N THR A 109 2.03 8.99 -6.00
CA THR A 109 1.73 7.68 -6.60
C THR A 109 1.74 7.78 -8.12
N ASN A 110 2.52 6.93 -8.81
CA ASN A 110 2.58 6.89 -10.26
C ASN A 110 1.33 6.26 -10.87
N HIS A 111 0.91 5.10 -10.33
CA HIS A 111 -0.26 4.39 -10.80
C HIS A 111 -1.10 3.88 -9.63
N ARG A 112 -2.41 4.06 -9.75
CA ARG A 112 -3.39 3.33 -8.98
C ARG A 112 -3.70 2.04 -9.73
N MET A 113 -3.43 0.91 -9.11
CA MET A 113 -3.70 -0.41 -9.69
C MET A 113 -4.72 -1.19 -8.86
N SER A 114 -5.42 -2.12 -9.51
CA SER A 114 -6.27 -3.07 -8.81
C SER A 114 -5.60 -4.43 -8.67
N TYR A 115 -6.02 -5.23 -7.67
CA TYR A 115 -5.56 -6.62 -7.53
C TYR A 115 -5.78 -7.42 -8.80
N THR A 116 -6.91 -7.19 -9.50
CA THR A 116 -7.24 -7.86 -10.77
C THR A 116 -6.24 -7.50 -11.87
N GLN A 117 -5.88 -6.21 -11.99
CA GLN A 117 -4.90 -5.75 -12.99
C GLN A 117 -3.52 -6.35 -12.74
N VAL A 118 -3.06 -6.29 -11.48
CA VAL A 118 -1.75 -6.85 -11.10
C VAL A 118 -1.71 -8.36 -11.34
N LYS A 119 -2.80 -9.08 -11.01
CA LYS A 119 -2.91 -10.52 -11.29
C LYS A 119 -2.82 -10.79 -12.80
N LYS A 120 -3.56 -10.06 -13.62
CA LYS A 120 -3.52 -10.23 -15.09
C LYS A 120 -2.13 -10.01 -15.66
N ILE A 121 -1.41 -8.98 -15.18
CA ILE A 121 -0.02 -8.70 -15.63
C ILE A 121 0.93 -9.81 -15.20
N LEU A 122 0.84 -10.29 -13.94
CA LEU A 122 1.84 -11.18 -13.36
C LEU A 122 1.56 -12.67 -13.55
N ALA A 123 0.30 -13.07 -13.63
CA ALA A 123 -0.12 -14.47 -13.66
C ALA A 123 -0.77 -14.87 -15.00
N ASP A 124 -1.57 -14.01 -15.59
CA ASP A 124 -2.32 -14.30 -16.81
C ASP A 124 -1.56 -13.82 -18.07
N GLU A 125 -0.43 -13.13 -17.89
CA GLU A 125 0.46 -12.63 -18.96
C GLU A 125 -0.28 -11.76 -20.01
N ASP A 126 -1.23 -10.94 -19.56
CA ASP A 126 -1.97 -10.01 -20.41
C ASP A 126 -1.02 -8.96 -21.00
N GLN A 127 -0.72 -9.09 -22.28
CA GLN A 127 0.27 -8.27 -22.98
C GLN A 127 -0.21 -6.82 -23.15
N ASP A 128 -1.47 -6.61 -23.48
CA ASP A 128 -2.04 -5.27 -23.69
C ASP A 128 -1.97 -4.46 -22.38
N LEU A 129 -2.30 -5.11 -21.28
CA LEU A 129 -2.24 -4.49 -19.95
C LEU A 129 -0.78 -4.26 -19.52
N ALA A 130 0.12 -5.19 -19.81
CA ALA A 130 1.55 -5.03 -19.52
C ALA A 130 2.19 -3.90 -20.32
N GLU A 131 1.77 -3.67 -21.57
CA GLU A 131 2.21 -2.52 -22.37
C GLU A 131 1.68 -1.19 -21.80
N ALA A 132 0.41 -1.15 -21.37
CA ALA A 132 -0.19 0.04 -20.77
C ALA A 132 0.51 0.48 -19.46
N TYR A 133 1.11 -0.46 -18.73
CA TYR A 133 1.82 -0.23 -17.47
C TYR A 133 3.32 -0.59 -17.56
N ALA A 134 3.91 -0.46 -18.76
CA ALA A 134 5.29 -0.89 -19.03
C ALA A 134 6.34 -0.27 -18.08
N ASP A 135 6.10 0.95 -17.62
CA ASP A 135 6.98 1.68 -16.68
C ASP A 135 7.04 1.06 -15.27
N VAL A 136 5.98 0.33 -14.85
CA VAL A 136 5.92 -0.28 -13.52
C VAL A 136 5.95 -1.82 -13.54
N VAL A 137 5.79 -2.46 -14.68
CA VAL A 137 5.87 -3.93 -14.78
C VAL A 137 7.15 -4.53 -14.21
N PRO A 138 8.36 -3.98 -14.46
CA PRO A 138 9.58 -4.49 -13.83
C PRO A 138 9.50 -4.45 -12.30
N MET A 139 9.01 -3.34 -11.75
CA MET A 139 8.83 -3.16 -10.31
C MET A 139 7.82 -4.16 -9.73
N LEU A 140 6.69 -4.40 -10.41
CA LEU A 140 5.69 -5.39 -9.98
C LEU A 140 6.25 -6.82 -9.95
N LYS A 141 7.12 -7.17 -10.90
CA LYS A 141 7.81 -8.47 -10.92
C LYS A 141 8.72 -8.63 -9.70
N GLU A 142 9.52 -7.62 -9.38
CA GLU A 142 10.37 -7.63 -8.18
C GLU A 142 9.53 -7.68 -6.90
N MET A 143 8.43 -6.94 -6.82
CA MET A 143 7.48 -7.03 -5.70
C MET A 143 6.94 -8.45 -5.51
N ASN A 144 6.57 -9.13 -6.60
CA ASN A 144 6.06 -10.50 -6.54
C ASN A 144 7.11 -11.49 -6.02
N VAL A 145 8.36 -11.32 -6.44
CA VAL A 145 9.49 -12.15 -5.95
C VAL A 145 9.67 -11.94 -4.45
N LEU A 146 9.77 -10.68 -4.02
CA LEU A 146 9.95 -10.35 -2.61
C LEU A 146 8.75 -10.78 -1.76
N ALA A 147 7.52 -10.60 -2.24
CA ALA A 147 6.32 -11.01 -1.53
C ALA A 147 6.28 -12.53 -1.27
N LYS A 148 6.67 -13.35 -2.26
CA LYS A 148 6.79 -14.81 -2.09
C LYS A 148 7.83 -15.17 -1.04
N LEU A 149 8.98 -14.51 -1.05
CA LEU A 149 10.04 -14.71 -0.07
C LEU A 149 9.58 -14.36 1.35
N LEU A 150 8.94 -13.21 1.53
CA LEU A 150 8.40 -12.78 2.83
C LEU A 150 7.27 -13.69 3.33
N ARG A 151 6.41 -14.17 2.42
CA ARG A 151 5.36 -15.15 2.75
C ARG A 151 5.95 -16.46 3.26
N GLU A 152 7.03 -16.94 2.63
CA GLU A 152 7.71 -18.15 3.08
C GLU A 152 8.32 -17.99 4.48
N HIS A 153 8.88 -16.82 4.79
CA HIS A 153 9.34 -16.46 6.14
C HIS A 153 8.21 -16.49 7.16
N ARG A 154 7.06 -15.92 6.81
CA ARG A 154 5.87 -15.94 7.69
C ARG A 154 5.41 -17.38 7.97
N ARG A 155 5.36 -18.23 6.94
CA ARG A 155 5.01 -19.67 7.09
C ARG A 155 5.98 -20.40 8.02
N LYS A 156 7.29 -20.18 7.87
CA LYS A 156 8.30 -20.78 8.76
C LYS A 156 8.14 -20.34 10.22
N ARG A 157 7.59 -19.15 10.47
CA ARG A 157 7.26 -18.67 11.83
C ARG A 157 5.92 -19.18 12.38
N GLY A 158 5.18 -19.99 11.61
CA GLY A 158 3.91 -20.57 12.04
C GLY A 158 2.66 -19.84 11.54
N SER A 159 2.77 -18.92 10.57
CA SER A 159 1.61 -18.31 9.91
C SER A 159 0.83 -19.39 9.13
N ILE A 160 -0.49 -19.42 9.32
CA ILE A 160 -1.40 -20.27 8.55
C ILE A 160 -2.15 -19.36 7.58
N ASP A 161 -2.00 -19.63 6.27
CA ASP A 161 -2.80 -18.98 5.25
C ASP A 161 -4.04 -19.85 5.00
N PHE A 162 -5.23 -19.27 5.11
CA PHE A 162 -6.48 -19.93 4.74
C PHE A 162 -6.79 -19.54 3.29
N ASP A 163 -6.68 -20.51 2.39
CA ASP A 163 -7.17 -20.36 1.01
C ASP A 163 -8.66 -20.77 1.02
N PHE A 164 -9.56 -19.79 0.89
CA PHE A 164 -11.00 -20.00 0.74
C PHE A 164 -11.40 -19.95 -0.73
#